data_87edfe6450411c7aa39b94db6075a247
#
_entry.id   87edfe6450411c7aa39b94db6075a247
#
_cell.length_a   1.000
_cell.length_b   1.000
_cell.length_c   1.000
_cell.angle_alpha   90.00
_cell.angle_beta   90.00
_cell.angle_gamma   90.00
#
_symmetry.space_group_name_H-M   'P 1'
#
loop_
_entity.id
_entity.type
_entity.pdbx_description
1 polymer ?
#
loop_
_entity_poly.entity_id
_entity_poly.type
_entity_poly.pdbx_seq_one_letter_code
_entity_poly.pdbx_strand_id
1 'polypeptide(L)'
;MNELVFPNINIEGLARWTGDVSPLECIRIKDETHNVKSFTFKSKKDAWFQFLPGQHTTLFLKIDGNDVMRTYTIASTPTRPNTITITNKRMAEGVVTNWMHDNLKVGDCVDALDIGGSFSVALDKPKPKILFLSGGSGITPMLSMTRYFYDLSIDVDIAFIHNAQSEKDLISKDELEFYESNQSDLKSHYVCDVPSESWQGPTGFLSHEMLLKLVPDFVEREIYCCGPELYMQNVKKILESAAFDMNFYHQESFDIESSTAQKNMAINAELPEHKVTKSEINEYNVTLKKSGEV
;
A
#
# COMPACT_ATOMS: atom_id res chain seq x y z
N MET A 1 31.08 11.30 -25.57
CA MET A 1 30.41 11.20 -24.25
C MET A 1 29.13 12.00 -24.37
N ASN A 2 27.97 11.35 -24.36
CA ASN A 2 26.70 12.07 -24.36
C ASN A 2 26.52 12.72 -22.97
N GLU A 3 26.38 14.05 -22.94
CA GLU A 3 26.03 14.77 -21.72
C GLU A 3 24.70 14.24 -21.18
N LEU A 4 24.69 13.85 -19.90
CA LEU A 4 23.45 13.53 -19.18
C LEU A 4 22.68 14.83 -18.98
N VAL A 5 21.62 15.02 -19.74
CA VAL A 5 20.70 16.14 -19.56
C VAL A 5 19.70 15.77 -18.47
N PHE A 6 19.84 16.37 -17.29
CA PHE A 6 18.83 16.25 -16.23
C PHE A 6 17.65 17.15 -16.56
N PRO A 7 16.41 16.62 -16.58
CA PRO A 7 15.24 17.45 -16.74
C PRO A 7 15.14 18.44 -15.56
N ASN A 8 14.91 19.70 -15.88
CA ASN A 8 14.65 20.71 -14.86
C ASN A 8 13.29 20.41 -14.22
N ILE A 9 13.30 19.77 -13.04
CA ILE A 9 12.07 19.49 -12.30
C ILE A 9 11.70 20.78 -11.59
N ASN A 10 10.84 21.58 -12.24
CA ASN A 10 10.23 22.72 -11.58
C ASN A 10 9.06 22.22 -10.70
N ILE A 11 9.30 22.10 -9.41
CA ILE A 11 8.30 21.67 -8.43
C ILE A 11 7.31 22.81 -8.12
N GLU A 12 7.72 24.07 -8.36
CA GLU A 12 6.88 25.23 -8.19
C GLU A 12 5.82 25.27 -9.31
N GLY A 13 4.57 25.06 -8.94
CA GLY A 13 3.43 25.12 -9.87
C GLY A 13 2.87 23.78 -10.33
N LEU A 14 3.40 22.63 -9.87
CA LEU A 14 2.76 21.35 -10.11
C LEU A 14 1.44 21.25 -9.30
N ALA A 15 0.34 21.03 -10.01
CA ALA A 15 -0.96 20.80 -9.37
C ALA A 15 -0.95 19.45 -8.62
N ARG A 16 -1.66 19.41 -7.49
CA ARG A 16 -1.99 18.12 -6.86
C ARG A 16 -2.85 17.30 -7.82
N TRP A 17 -2.50 16.02 -7.99
CA TRP A 17 -3.33 15.11 -8.76
C TRP A 17 -4.64 14.79 -8.00
N THR A 18 -5.76 14.88 -8.70
CA THR A 18 -7.06 14.34 -8.30
C THR A 18 -7.60 13.53 -9.46
N GLY A 19 -8.56 12.65 -9.23
CA GLY A 19 -9.18 11.85 -10.29
C GLY A 19 -9.75 12.69 -11.44
N ASP A 20 -10.20 13.91 -11.15
CA ASP A 20 -10.75 14.86 -12.13
C ASP A 20 -9.67 15.58 -12.95
N VAL A 21 -8.43 15.57 -12.48
CA VAL A 21 -7.34 16.37 -13.10
C VAL A 21 -6.77 15.68 -14.31
N SER A 22 -6.50 14.39 -14.22
CA SER A 22 -5.82 13.65 -15.27
C SER A 22 -5.92 12.13 -15.09
N PRO A 23 -6.12 11.38 -16.18
CA PRO A 23 -5.96 9.94 -16.13
C PRO A 23 -4.52 9.54 -15.77
N LEU A 24 -4.37 8.31 -15.32
CA LEU A 24 -3.10 7.69 -14.99
C LEU A 24 -2.52 7.00 -16.23
N GLU A 25 -1.29 7.31 -16.60
CA GLU A 25 -0.54 6.60 -17.65
C GLU A 25 0.32 5.52 -16.99
N CYS A 26 0.16 4.27 -17.41
CA CYS A 26 1.02 3.17 -17.00
C CYS A 26 2.41 3.35 -17.61
N ILE A 27 3.43 3.53 -16.79
CA ILE A 27 4.82 3.78 -17.25
C ILE A 27 5.76 2.61 -16.99
N ARG A 28 5.36 1.66 -16.14
CA ARG A 28 6.16 0.47 -15.82
C ARG A 28 5.27 -0.67 -15.35
N ILE A 29 5.63 -1.87 -15.76
CA ILE A 29 5.05 -3.13 -15.27
C ILE A 29 6.21 -4.00 -14.82
N LYS A 30 6.09 -4.58 -13.61
CA LYS A 30 7.09 -5.49 -13.03
C LYS A 30 6.38 -6.75 -12.53
N ASP A 31 6.91 -7.91 -12.89
CA ASP A 31 6.51 -9.17 -12.28
C ASP A 31 7.14 -9.27 -10.88
N GLU A 32 6.33 -9.34 -9.85
CA GLU A 32 6.80 -9.53 -8.47
C GLU A 32 6.91 -11.02 -8.14
N THR A 33 5.93 -11.80 -8.56
CA THR A 33 5.91 -13.27 -8.49
C THR A 33 5.27 -13.82 -9.76
N HIS A 34 5.13 -15.15 -9.87
CA HIS A 34 4.50 -15.79 -11.03
C HIS A 34 3.04 -15.35 -11.29
N ASN A 35 2.36 -14.79 -10.30
CA ASN A 35 0.97 -14.36 -10.38
C ASN A 35 0.69 -12.99 -9.76
N VAL A 36 1.73 -12.21 -9.46
CA VAL A 36 1.62 -10.85 -8.92
C VAL A 36 2.40 -9.89 -9.79
N LYS A 37 1.76 -8.78 -10.17
CA LYS A 37 2.39 -7.68 -10.91
C LYS A 37 2.22 -6.36 -10.19
N SER A 38 3.25 -5.53 -10.32
CA SER A 38 3.24 -4.12 -9.94
C SER A 38 3.11 -3.25 -11.19
N PHE A 39 2.14 -2.35 -11.19
CA PHE A 39 1.86 -1.38 -12.23
C PHE A 39 2.16 0.01 -11.68
N THR A 40 3.13 0.69 -12.29
CA THR A 40 3.50 2.06 -11.89
C THR A 40 2.87 3.05 -12.85
N PHE A 41 2.22 4.05 -12.28
CA PHE A 41 1.50 5.08 -13.00
C PHE A 41 2.06 6.47 -12.70
N LYS A 42 1.98 7.36 -13.68
CA LYS A 42 2.15 8.80 -13.51
C LYS A 42 0.86 9.52 -13.92
N SER A 43 0.69 10.75 -13.51
CA SER A 43 -0.37 11.61 -14.06
C SER A 43 -0.08 11.89 -15.55
N LYS A 44 -1.12 11.86 -16.39
CA LYS A 44 -1.01 12.24 -17.82
C LYS A 44 -0.71 13.72 -18.00
N LYS A 45 -1.08 14.56 -17.05
CA LYS A 45 -0.68 15.96 -16.91
C LYS A 45 0.33 16.05 -15.77
N ASP A 46 1.24 16.98 -15.84
CA ASP A 46 2.23 17.19 -14.79
C ASP A 46 1.55 17.57 -13.46
N ALA A 47 1.28 16.56 -12.66
CA ALA A 47 0.66 16.65 -11.34
C ALA A 47 1.32 15.65 -10.39
N TRP A 48 1.39 15.99 -9.12
CA TRP A 48 2.00 15.16 -8.09
C TRP A 48 0.94 14.50 -7.20
N PHE A 49 1.26 13.32 -6.69
CA PHE A 49 0.37 12.56 -5.83
C PHE A 49 0.61 12.91 -4.36
N GLN A 50 -0.45 13.32 -3.67
CA GLN A 50 -0.43 13.55 -2.24
C GLN A 50 -1.27 12.48 -1.55
N PHE A 51 -0.63 11.67 -0.74
CA PHE A 51 -1.29 10.60 0.01
C PHE A 51 -0.51 10.23 1.27
N LEU A 52 -1.15 9.50 2.16
CA LEU A 52 -0.51 8.89 3.32
C LEU A 52 -0.13 7.43 3.00
N PRO A 53 0.98 6.91 3.57
CA PRO A 53 1.39 5.53 3.31
C PRO A 53 0.30 4.56 3.78
N GLY A 54 -0.08 3.63 2.90
CA GLY A 54 -1.17 2.68 3.12
C GLY A 54 -2.51 3.08 2.51
N GLN A 55 -2.69 4.31 2.05
CA GLN A 55 -3.91 4.75 1.35
C GLN A 55 -4.08 4.07 -0.01
N HIS A 56 -5.29 4.18 -0.56
CA HIS A 56 -5.71 3.53 -1.79
C HIS A 56 -6.33 4.52 -2.79
N THR A 57 -6.43 4.09 -4.05
CA THR A 57 -7.23 4.72 -5.10
C THR A 57 -8.11 3.69 -5.79
N THR A 58 -9.20 4.13 -6.43
CA THR A 58 -10.09 3.26 -7.19
C THR A 58 -9.88 3.48 -8.68
N LEU A 59 -9.49 2.43 -9.40
CA LEU A 59 -9.36 2.45 -10.86
C LEU A 59 -10.70 2.25 -11.53
N PHE A 60 -10.93 3.00 -12.62
CA PHE A 60 -12.02 2.80 -13.57
C PHE A 60 -11.47 2.15 -14.83
N LEU A 61 -12.03 1.02 -15.19
CA LEU A 61 -11.62 0.24 -16.35
C LEU A 61 -12.83 -0.10 -17.21
N LYS A 62 -12.63 -0.08 -18.52
CA LYS A 62 -13.64 -0.56 -19.45
C LYS A 62 -13.25 -1.96 -19.91
N ILE A 63 -13.99 -2.97 -19.45
CA ILE A 63 -13.70 -4.39 -19.72
C ILE A 63 -14.92 -4.98 -20.45
N ASP A 64 -14.70 -5.48 -21.67
CA ASP A 64 -15.74 -6.08 -22.51
C ASP A 64 -16.98 -5.16 -22.68
N GLY A 65 -16.73 -3.84 -22.79
CA GLY A 65 -17.77 -2.83 -22.93
C GLY A 65 -18.44 -2.39 -21.62
N ASN A 66 -18.14 -3.03 -20.50
CA ASN A 66 -18.67 -2.70 -19.18
C ASN A 66 -17.71 -1.82 -18.39
N ASP A 67 -18.25 -0.86 -17.66
CA ASP A 67 -17.47 -0.03 -16.73
C ASP A 67 -17.33 -0.79 -15.40
N VAL A 68 -16.08 -1.01 -15.00
CA VAL A 68 -15.72 -1.77 -13.81
C VAL A 68 -14.80 -0.96 -12.92
N MET A 69 -15.11 -0.90 -11.63
CA MET A 69 -14.29 -0.21 -10.63
C MET A 69 -13.64 -1.20 -9.67
N ARG A 70 -12.38 -0.96 -9.30
CA ARG A 70 -11.70 -1.70 -8.23
C ARG A 70 -10.74 -0.80 -7.47
N THR A 71 -10.83 -0.91 -6.16
CA THR A 71 -9.94 -0.20 -5.23
C THR A 71 -8.67 -0.99 -5.01
N TYR A 72 -7.55 -0.30 -5.04
CA TYR A 72 -6.22 -0.87 -4.79
C TYR A 72 -5.41 0.03 -3.87
N THR A 73 -4.72 -0.57 -2.92
CA THR A 73 -3.74 0.14 -2.11
C THR A 73 -2.60 0.67 -2.99
N ILE A 74 -2.14 1.87 -2.69
CA ILE A 74 -0.94 2.45 -3.29
C ILE A 74 0.26 1.85 -2.56
N ALA A 75 0.91 0.88 -3.18
CA ALA A 75 2.06 0.17 -2.62
C ALA A 75 3.34 1.02 -2.59
N SER A 76 3.45 2.06 -3.46
CA SER A 76 4.55 3.02 -3.41
C SER A 76 4.46 3.93 -2.19
N THR A 77 5.54 4.64 -1.90
CA THR A 77 5.63 5.60 -0.78
C THR A 77 5.25 7.01 -1.21
N PRO A 78 4.59 7.82 -0.35
CA PRO A 78 4.30 9.23 -0.63
C PRO A 78 5.54 10.12 -0.72
N THR A 79 6.70 9.64 -0.27
CA THR A 79 7.98 10.36 -0.40
C THR A 79 8.48 10.46 -1.84
N ARG A 80 7.88 9.69 -2.76
CA ARG A 80 8.18 9.69 -4.21
C ARG A 80 6.93 10.08 -5.01
N PRO A 81 6.49 11.36 -4.92
CA PRO A 81 5.14 11.79 -5.28
C PRO A 81 4.87 11.87 -6.80
N ASN A 82 5.85 11.65 -7.66
CA ASN A 82 5.68 11.74 -9.11
C ASN A 82 4.98 10.54 -9.72
N THR A 83 4.91 9.43 -8.97
CA THR A 83 4.29 8.18 -9.41
C THR A 83 3.57 7.48 -8.27
N ILE A 84 2.57 6.68 -8.62
CA ILE A 84 1.99 5.69 -7.71
C ILE A 84 2.17 4.29 -8.30
N THR A 85 2.31 3.30 -7.41
CA THR A 85 2.40 1.89 -7.82
C THR A 85 1.28 1.10 -7.16
N ILE A 86 0.56 0.35 -7.99
CA ILE A 86 -0.47 -0.61 -7.58
C ILE A 86 0.09 -2.00 -7.81
N THR A 87 0.05 -2.83 -6.78
CA THR A 87 0.46 -4.23 -6.88
C THR A 87 -0.76 -5.12 -6.66
N ASN A 88 -1.04 -5.99 -7.62
CA ASN A 88 -2.17 -6.89 -7.53
C ASN A 88 -1.81 -8.34 -7.89
N LYS A 89 -2.51 -9.27 -7.23
CA LYS A 89 -2.42 -10.70 -7.49
C LYS A 89 -3.49 -11.10 -8.52
N ARG A 90 -3.11 -11.89 -9.52
CA ARG A 90 -4.05 -12.53 -10.43
C ARG A 90 -4.95 -13.50 -9.65
N MET A 91 -6.24 -13.31 -9.73
CA MET A 91 -7.24 -14.16 -9.09
C MET A 91 -7.90 -15.07 -10.13
N ALA A 92 -8.17 -16.32 -9.77
CA ALA A 92 -8.72 -17.31 -10.71
C ALA A 92 -9.97 -16.80 -11.46
N GLU A 93 -10.87 -16.09 -10.77
CA GLU A 93 -12.10 -15.54 -11.36
C GLU A 93 -12.14 -14.00 -11.29
N GLY A 94 -10.98 -13.36 -11.11
CA GLY A 94 -10.88 -11.92 -10.98
C GLY A 94 -10.96 -11.21 -12.32
N VAL A 95 -12.08 -10.55 -12.63
CA VAL A 95 -12.26 -9.83 -13.90
C VAL A 95 -11.19 -8.77 -14.08
N VAL A 96 -11.00 -7.87 -13.11
CA VAL A 96 -10.08 -6.74 -13.22
C VAL A 96 -8.63 -7.17 -13.13
N THR A 97 -8.27 -8.05 -12.18
CA THR A 97 -6.89 -8.51 -12.03
C THR A 97 -6.41 -9.27 -13.26
N ASN A 98 -7.25 -10.14 -13.83
CA ASN A 98 -6.91 -10.87 -15.06
C ASN A 98 -6.76 -9.91 -16.23
N TRP A 99 -7.70 -8.98 -16.40
CA TRP A 99 -7.63 -8.00 -17.47
C TRP A 99 -6.35 -7.14 -17.39
N MET A 100 -6.00 -6.64 -16.19
CA MET A 100 -4.77 -5.86 -16.00
C MET A 100 -3.52 -6.67 -16.35
N HIS A 101 -3.46 -7.94 -15.93
CA HIS A 101 -2.32 -8.81 -16.21
C HIS A 101 -2.16 -9.14 -17.68
N ASP A 102 -3.27 -9.27 -18.43
CA ASP A 102 -3.26 -9.73 -19.81
C ASP A 102 -3.25 -8.58 -20.82
N ASN A 103 -3.85 -7.44 -20.49
CA ASN A 103 -4.14 -6.39 -21.47
C ASN A 103 -3.43 -5.07 -21.20
N LEU A 104 -3.27 -4.66 -19.91
CA LEU A 104 -2.69 -3.37 -19.59
C LEU A 104 -1.20 -3.33 -19.97
N LYS A 105 -0.80 -2.32 -20.74
CA LYS A 105 0.56 -2.14 -21.26
C LYS A 105 1.13 -0.79 -20.83
N VAL A 106 2.45 -0.70 -20.91
CA VAL A 106 3.14 0.59 -20.76
C VAL A 106 2.68 1.53 -21.88
N GLY A 107 2.27 2.74 -21.50
CA GLY A 107 1.68 3.76 -22.36
C GLY A 107 0.15 3.82 -22.30
N ASP A 108 -0.53 2.79 -21.80
CA ASP A 108 -1.99 2.80 -21.64
C ASP A 108 -2.40 3.75 -20.51
N CYS A 109 -3.59 4.32 -20.66
CA CYS A 109 -4.17 5.21 -19.67
C CYS A 109 -5.38 4.58 -19.00
N VAL A 110 -5.52 4.79 -17.69
CA VAL A 110 -6.68 4.40 -16.90
C VAL A 110 -7.18 5.59 -16.10
N ASP A 111 -8.48 5.67 -15.90
CA ASP A 111 -9.07 6.66 -15.02
C ASP A 111 -9.05 6.14 -13.57
N ALA A 112 -8.99 7.05 -12.62
CA ALA A 112 -9.00 6.71 -11.21
C ALA A 112 -9.71 7.78 -10.38
N LEU A 113 -10.29 7.40 -9.25
CA LEU A 113 -10.78 8.33 -8.23
C LEU A 113 -9.61 8.90 -7.41
N ASP A 114 -9.90 10.01 -6.71
CA ASP A 114 -8.96 10.61 -5.76
C ASP A 114 -8.53 9.59 -4.68
N ILE A 115 -7.42 9.88 -4.05
CA ILE A 115 -6.80 8.99 -3.07
C ILE A 115 -7.51 9.14 -1.72
N GLY A 116 -7.74 8.03 -1.04
CA GLY A 116 -8.41 7.98 0.25
C GLY A 116 -8.00 6.77 1.10
N GLY A 117 -8.67 6.61 2.23
CA GLY A 117 -8.44 5.54 3.19
C GLY A 117 -7.84 6.00 4.51
N SER A 118 -8.12 5.25 5.57
CA SER A 118 -7.68 5.54 6.94
C SER A 118 -6.64 4.54 7.49
N PHE A 119 -6.25 3.55 6.71
CA PHE A 119 -5.27 2.55 7.14
C PHE A 119 -3.84 3.08 6.89
N SER A 120 -3.31 3.83 7.86
CA SER A 120 -2.01 4.50 7.71
C SER A 120 -1.34 4.75 9.06
N VAL A 121 -0.04 4.53 9.11
CA VAL A 121 0.83 4.88 10.25
C VAL A 121 1.03 6.40 10.41
N ALA A 122 0.63 7.20 9.44
CA ALA A 122 0.82 8.65 9.45
C ALA A 122 -0.43 9.45 9.83
N LEU A 123 -1.55 8.78 10.15
CA LEU A 123 -2.77 9.44 10.66
C LEU A 123 -2.65 9.80 12.12
N ASP A 124 -2.14 8.88 12.92
CA ASP A 124 -1.90 9.05 14.35
C ASP A 124 -0.41 8.90 14.64
N LYS A 125 0.01 9.25 15.86
CA LYS A 125 1.37 8.94 16.30
C LYS A 125 1.44 7.46 16.68
N PRO A 126 1.99 6.58 15.86
CA PRO A 126 2.11 5.17 16.20
C PRO A 126 3.11 5.00 17.36
N LYS A 127 3.04 3.83 18.02
CA LYS A 127 4.08 3.42 18.95
C LYS A 127 5.44 3.37 18.22
N PRO A 128 6.56 3.54 18.94
CA PRO A 128 7.90 3.41 18.34
C PRO A 128 8.23 1.96 17.92
N LYS A 129 7.43 0.99 18.34
CA LYS A 129 7.50 -0.42 17.96
C LYS A 129 6.26 -0.81 17.16
N ILE A 130 6.46 -1.28 15.94
CA ILE A 130 5.39 -1.69 15.03
C ILE A 130 5.55 -3.15 14.66
N LEU A 131 4.43 -3.84 14.51
CA LEU A 131 4.36 -5.18 13.93
C LEU A 131 3.45 -5.14 12.69
N PHE A 132 4.02 -5.44 11.54
CA PHE A 132 3.27 -5.66 10.31
C PHE A 132 2.97 -7.16 10.12
N LEU A 133 1.69 -7.48 9.95
CA LEU A 133 1.19 -8.83 9.70
C LEU A 133 0.49 -8.86 8.34
N SER A 134 1.08 -9.52 7.36
CA SER A 134 0.52 -9.53 6.00
C SER A 134 0.33 -10.94 5.46
N GLY A 135 -0.76 -11.14 4.71
CA GLY A 135 -1.05 -12.36 3.96
C GLY A 135 -1.18 -12.09 2.45
N GLY A 136 -0.30 -12.68 1.63
CA GLY A 136 -0.32 -12.51 0.18
C GLY A 136 -0.30 -11.05 -0.26
N SER A 137 -1.24 -10.62 -1.13
CA SER A 137 -1.32 -9.23 -1.61
C SER A 137 -1.65 -8.19 -0.54
N GLY A 138 -2.07 -8.61 0.67
CA GLY A 138 -2.22 -7.73 1.83
C GLY A 138 -0.92 -7.11 2.32
N ILE A 139 0.22 -7.46 1.75
CA ILE A 139 1.51 -6.81 2.01
C ILE A 139 1.54 -5.35 1.51
N THR A 140 0.70 -4.97 0.56
CA THR A 140 0.81 -3.68 -0.16
C THR A 140 0.75 -2.44 0.74
N PRO A 141 -0.14 -2.31 1.73
CA PRO A 141 -0.13 -1.14 2.61
C PRO A 141 1.12 -1.12 3.51
N MET A 142 1.58 -2.27 4.00
CA MET A 142 2.78 -2.36 4.82
C MET A 142 4.05 -2.01 4.02
N LEU A 143 4.12 -2.39 2.74
CA LEU A 143 5.21 -1.95 1.86
C LEU A 143 5.24 -0.43 1.70
N SER A 144 4.09 0.19 1.51
CA SER A 144 3.99 1.66 1.44
C SER A 144 4.49 2.32 2.72
N MET A 145 4.10 1.79 3.89
CA MET A 145 4.51 2.27 5.21
C MET A 145 6.00 2.02 5.47
N THR A 146 6.51 0.83 5.13
CA THR A 146 7.94 0.50 5.29
C THR A 146 8.82 1.40 4.43
N ARG A 147 8.45 1.60 3.17
CA ARG A 147 9.13 2.53 2.24
C ARG A 147 9.14 3.96 2.77
N TYR A 148 8.03 4.40 3.36
CA TYR A 148 7.90 5.72 3.97
C TYR A 148 8.86 5.90 5.15
N PHE A 149 8.92 4.95 6.07
CA PHE A 149 9.85 4.99 7.19
C PHE A 149 11.31 4.97 6.72
N TYR A 150 11.63 4.10 5.75
CA TYR A 150 12.97 3.98 5.20
C TYR A 150 13.43 5.27 4.51
N ASP A 151 12.62 5.83 3.60
CA ASP A 151 12.99 7.02 2.84
C ASP A 151 13.20 8.25 3.74
N LEU A 152 12.46 8.35 4.84
CA LEU A 152 12.57 9.46 5.80
C LEU A 152 13.53 9.18 6.95
N SER A 153 14.14 8.00 6.98
CA SER A 153 15.02 7.58 8.08
C SER A 153 14.38 7.76 9.46
N ILE A 154 13.08 7.40 9.57
CA ILE A 154 12.34 7.49 10.83
C ILE A 154 12.82 6.36 11.75
N ASP A 155 13.19 6.74 12.98
CA ASP A 155 13.60 5.81 14.03
C ASP A 155 12.37 5.06 14.58
N VAL A 156 12.17 3.83 14.09
CA VAL A 156 11.05 2.95 14.42
C VAL A 156 11.49 1.49 14.37
N ASP A 157 11.18 0.73 15.42
CA ASP A 157 11.45 -0.71 15.48
C ASP A 157 10.32 -1.47 14.77
N ILE A 158 10.61 -2.06 13.61
CA ILE A 158 9.65 -2.76 12.77
C ILE A 158 9.93 -4.27 12.79
N ALA A 159 8.97 -5.04 13.29
CA ALA A 159 8.86 -6.46 13.01
C ALA A 159 7.87 -6.66 11.86
N PHE A 160 8.25 -7.41 10.84
CA PHE A 160 7.44 -7.67 9.66
C PHE A 160 7.25 -9.18 9.49
N ILE A 161 6.02 -9.70 9.60
CA ILE A 161 5.70 -11.10 9.27
C ILE A 161 4.90 -11.13 7.98
N HIS A 162 5.47 -11.73 6.93
CA HIS A 162 4.79 -11.94 5.65
C HIS A 162 4.46 -13.41 5.44
N ASN A 163 3.14 -13.70 5.35
CA ASN A 163 2.62 -15.03 5.09
C ASN A 163 2.31 -15.21 3.61
N ALA A 164 2.74 -16.32 3.03
CA ALA A 164 2.49 -16.72 1.65
C ALA A 164 2.18 -18.21 1.54
N GLN A 165 1.64 -18.65 0.41
CA GLN A 165 1.39 -20.06 0.18
C GLN A 165 2.70 -20.84 0.07
N SER A 166 3.67 -20.31 -0.68
CA SER A 166 5.00 -20.88 -0.83
C SER A 166 6.04 -19.77 -0.97
N GLU A 167 7.32 -20.15 -0.97
CA GLU A 167 8.43 -19.22 -1.19
C GLU A 167 8.37 -18.46 -2.52
N LYS A 168 7.72 -19.04 -3.52
CA LYS A 168 7.50 -18.40 -4.84
C LYS A 168 6.43 -17.32 -4.84
N ASP A 169 5.64 -17.27 -3.77
CA ASP A 169 4.55 -16.31 -3.56
C ASP A 169 4.95 -15.15 -2.65
N LEU A 170 6.20 -15.12 -2.16
CA LEU A 170 6.72 -14.06 -1.30
C LEU A 170 6.93 -12.77 -2.09
N ILE A 171 6.00 -11.83 -1.94
CA ILE A 171 6.01 -10.54 -2.64
C ILE A 171 7.05 -9.62 -2.02
N SER A 172 7.89 -8.97 -2.84
CA SER A 172 8.90 -7.99 -2.41
C SER A 172 9.88 -8.51 -1.34
N LYS A 173 10.15 -9.82 -1.30
CA LYS A 173 11.08 -10.42 -0.33
C LYS A 173 12.45 -9.77 -0.38
N ASP A 174 13.07 -9.69 -1.58
CA ASP A 174 14.39 -9.11 -1.77
C ASP A 174 14.47 -7.64 -1.32
N GLU A 175 13.38 -6.88 -1.47
CA GLU A 175 13.30 -5.49 -1.04
C GLU A 175 13.24 -5.39 0.50
N LEU A 176 12.48 -6.24 1.16
CA LEU A 176 12.43 -6.27 2.63
C LEU A 176 13.78 -6.71 3.22
N GLU A 177 14.45 -7.70 2.62
CA GLU A 177 15.80 -8.12 3.01
C GLU A 177 16.84 -7.01 2.77
N PHE A 178 16.69 -6.23 1.70
CA PHE A 178 17.50 -5.05 1.48
C PHE A 178 17.31 -4.01 2.59
N TYR A 179 16.07 -3.71 2.99
CA TYR A 179 15.82 -2.78 4.08
C TYR A 179 16.35 -3.30 5.41
N GLU A 180 16.15 -4.58 5.74
CA GLU A 180 16.70 -5.21 6.93
C GLU A 180 18.23 -5.14 6.98
N SER A 181 18.88 -5.29 5.85
CA SER A 181 20.36 -5.21 5.75
C SER A 181 20.90 -3.79 5.95
N ASN A 182 20.06 -2.76 5.72
CA ASN A 182 20.46 -1.35 5.80
C ASN A 182 19.86 -0.61 7.01
N GLN A 183 18.94 -1.24 7.74
CA GLN A 183 18.34 -0.70 8.97
C GLN A 183 18.35 -1.78 10.04
N SER A 184 19.03 -1.53 11.17
CA SER A 184 19.14 -2.49 12.28
C SER A 184 17.80 -2.80 12.94
N ASP A 185 16.86 -1.87 12.86
CA ASP A 185 15.59 -1.90 13.59
C ASP A 185 14.41 -2.41 12.75
N LEU A 186 14.68 -2.95 11.56
CA LEU A 186 13.73 -3.70 10.76
C LEU A 186 14.11 -5.19 10.77
N LYS A 187 13.16 -6.05 11.12
CA LYS A 187 13.28 -7.52 11.09
C LYS A 187 12.14 -8.12 10.28
N SER A 188 12.48 -8.86 9.23
CA SER A 188 11.51 -9.54 8.37
C SER A 188 11.49 -11.04 8.63
N HIS A 189 10.29 -11.60 8.72
CA HIS A 189 10.02 -13.01 8.87
C HIS A 189 9.06 -13.48 7.78
N TYR A 190 9.37 -14.60 7.18
CA TYR A 190 8.55 -15.20 6.12
C TYR A 190 7.98 -16.52 6.59
N VAL A 191 6.68 -16.71 6.41
CA VAL A 191 5.95 -17.93 6.78
C VAL A 191 5.28 -18.48 5.53
N CYS A 192 5.52 -19.76 5.21
CA CYS A 192 4.93 -20.41 4.04
C CYS A 192 4.02 -21.57 4.46
N ASP A 193 2.79 -21.60 3.90
CA ASP A 193 1.80 -22.63 4.25
C ASP A 193 2.19 -24.00 3.69
N VAL A 194 2.58 -24.04 2.42
CA VAL A 194 2.94 -25.26 1.68
C VAL A 194 4.23 -25.00 0.90
N PRO A 195 5.36 -24.87 1.60
CA PRO A 195 6.65 -24.61 0.96
C PRO A 195 7.22 -25.84 0.25
N SER A 196 8.29 -25.62 -0.52
CA SER A 196 9.10 -26.72 -1.05
C SER A 196 9.92 -27.39 0.06
N GLU A 197 10.49 -28.57 -0.24
CA GLU A 197 11.38 -29.30 0.68
C GLU A 197 12.65 -28.52 1.06
N SER A 198 13.06 -27.56 0.24
CA SER A 198 14.24 -26.72 0.48
C SER A 198 13.98 -25.55 1.44
N TRP A 199 12.74 -25.28 1.79
CA TRP A 199 12.37 -24.20 2.70
C TRP A 199 12.87 -24.46 4.12
N GLN A 200 13.53 -23.49 4.74
CA GLN A 200 14.07 -23.58 6.10
C GLN A 200 13.36 -22.66 7.10
N GLY A 201 12.39 -21.88 6.63
CA GLY A 201 11.62 -20.95 7.47
C GLY A 201 10.45 -21.60 8.17
N PRO A 202 9.68 -20.83 8.96
CA PRO A 202 8.44 -21.27 9.58
C PRO A 202 7.41 -21.74 8.53
N THR A 203 6.61 -22.77 8.89
CA THR A 203 5.63 -23.39 7.99
C THR A 203 4.24 -23.43 8.61
N GLY A 204 3.22 -23.40 7.74
CA GLY A 204 1.82 -23.47 8.13
C GLY A 204 1.23 -22.11 8.46
N PHE A 205 0.01 -22.10 9.01
CA PHE A 205 -0.69 -20.89 9.39
C PHE A 205 -0.06 -20.23 10.62
N LEU A 206 -0.10 -18.90 10.68
CA LEU A 206 0.34 -18.16 11.85
C LEU A 206 -0.40 -18.65 13.11
N SER A 207 0.35 -19.04 14.14
CA SER A 207 -0.15 -19.44 15.45
C SER A 207 0.37 -18.51 16.54
N HIS A 208 -0.25 -18.56 17.73
CA HIS A 208 0.24 -17.80 18.88
C HIS A 208 1.68 -18.18 19.25
N GLU A 209 1.99 -19.50 19.24
CA GLU A 209 3.35 -19.99 19.52
C GLU A 209 4.37 -19.46 18.49
N MET A 210 4.00 -19.49 17.19
CA MET A 210 4.84 -18.96 16.12
C MET A 210 5.03 -17.45 16.28
N LEU A 211 3.97 -16.70 16.56
CA LEU A 211 4.05 -15.25 16.77
C LEU A 211 4.97 -14.90 17.95
N LEU A 212 4.82 -15.62 19.07
CA LEU A 212 5.66 -15.42 20.25
C LEU A 212 7.13 -15.77 19.99
N LYS A 213 7.39 -16.79 19.16
CA LYS A 213 8.76 -17.18 18.76
C LYS A 213 9.41 -16.15 17.83
N LEU A 214 8.67 -15.59 16.87
CA LEU A 214 9.19 -14.67 15.88
C LEU A 214 9.29 -13.22 16.42
N VAL A 215 8.31 -12.81 17.22
CA VAL A 215 8.21 -11.45 17.79
C VAL A 215 7.79 -11.56 19.26
N PRO A 216 8.73 -11.88 20.17
CA PRO A 216 8.40 -12.12 21.59
C PRO A 216 7.74 -10.94 22.30
N ASP A 217 8.00 -9.74 21.83
CA ASP A 217 7.48 -8.49 22.39
C ASP A 217 6.23 -7.96 21.63
N PHE A 218 5.53 -8.81 20.86
CA PHE A 218 4.40 -8.39 20.01
C PHE A 218 3.30 -7.64 20.80
N VAL A 219 3.13 -7.92 22.09
CA VAL A 219 2.13 -7.25 22.94
C VAL A 219 2.47 -5.79 23.23
N GLU A 220 3.73 -5.39 23.09
CA GLU A 220 4.18 -4.00 23.26
C GLU A 220 4.01 -3.17 21.96
N ARG A 221 3.82 -3.83 20.83
CA ARG A 221 3.83 -3.22 19.50
C ARG A 221 2.47 -2.69 19.10
N GLU A 222 2.45 -1.74 18.19
CA GLU A 222 1.26 -1.39 17.43
C GLU A 222 1.18 -2.28 16.19
N ILE A 223 0.03 -2.90 15.97
CA ILE A 223 -0.11 -3.98 14.98
C ILE A 223 -0.97 -3.52 13.82
N TYR A 224 -0.43 -3.66 12.61
CA TYR A 224 -1.15 -3.44 11.36
C TYR A 224 -1.27 -4.76 10.62
N CYS A 225 -2.50 -5.15 10.26
CA CYS A 225 -2.80 -6.45 9.64
C CYS A 225 -3.59 -6.27 8.35
N CYS A 226 -3.18 -6.95 7.27
CA CYS A 226 -3.93 -7.02 6.03
C CYS A 226 -3.67 -8.34 5.31
N GLY A 227 -4.71 -8.92 4.74
CA GLY A 227 -4.64 -10.20 4.04
C GLY A 227 -6.02 -10.79 3.78
N PRO A 228 -6.12 -12.06 3.39
CA PRO A 228 -7.37 -12.77 3.25
C PRO A 228 -8.19 -12.74 4.55
N GLU A 229 -9.51 -12.71 4.44
CA GLU A 229 -10.40 -12.58 5.60
C GLU A 229 -10.13 -13.64 6.69
N LEU A 230 -9.96 -14.91 6.30
CA LEU A 230 -9.63 -15.98 7.25
C LEU A 230 -8.28 -15.77 7.96
N TYR A 231 -7.30 -15.18 7.28
CA TYR A 231 -6.02 -14.82 7.88
C TYR A 231 -6.19 -13.75 8.95
N MET A 232 -6.89 -12.67 8.64
CA MET A 232 -7.13 -11.56 9.58
C MET A 232 -7.95 -12.00 10.78
N GLN A 233 -8.98 -12.84 10.57
CA GLN A 233 -9.77 -13.45 11.65
C GLN A 233 -8.91 -14.31 12.56
N ASN A 234 -7.99 -15.10 12.00
CA ASN A 234 -7.05 -15.90 12.78
C ASN A 234 -6.10 -15.01 13.61
N VAL A 235 -5.51 -13.98 13.00
CA VAL A 235 -4.67 -13.00 13.70
C VAL A 235 -5.44 -12.37 14.87
N LYS A 236 -6.65 -11.90 14.62
CA LYS A 236 -7.49 -11.28 15.66
C LYS A 236 -7.74 -12.25 16.83
N LYS A 237 -8.09 -13.49 16.57
CA LYS A 237 -8.28 -14.52 17.62
C LYS A 237 -7.00 -14.78 18.43
N ILE A 238 -5.84 -14.81 17.77
CA ILE A 238 -4.55 -14.96 18.44
C ILE A 238 -4.31 -13.80 19.42
N LEU A 239 -4.51 -12.57 18.96
CA LEU A 239 -4.29 -11.36 19.76
C LEU A 239 -5.28 -11.28 20.94
N GLU A 240 -6.57 -11.56 20.71
CA GLU A 240 -7.59 -11.60 21.77
C GLU A 240 -7.25 -12.66 22.82
N SER A 241 -6.79 -13.87 22.40
CA SER A 241 -6.38 -14.93 23.33
C SER A 241 -5.13 -14.61 24.14
N ALA A 242 -4.27 -13.74 23.61
CA ALA A 242 -3.08 -13.22 24.28
C ALA A 242 -3.37 -11.99 25.18
N ALA A 243 -4.64 -11.62 25.35
CA ALA A 243 -5.06 -10.40 26.05
C ALA A 243 -4.39 -9.11 25.52
N PHE A 244 -4.13 -9.04 24.21
CA PHE A 244 -3.58 -7.87 23.55
C PHE A 244 -4.56 -6.70 23.62
N ASP A 245 -4.07 -5.48 23.83
CA ASP A 245 -4.91 -4.28 23.78
C ASP A 245 -5.31 -3.94 22.34
N MET A 246 -6.54 -4.31 21.97
CA MET A 246 -7.09 -4.17 20.62
C MET A 246 -7.21 -2.71 20.15
N ASN A 247 -7.02 -1.71 21.01
CA ASN A 247 -6.92 -0.29 20.59
C ASN A 247 -5.66 -0.03 19.73
N PHE A 248 -4.65 -0.90 19.82
CA PHE A 248 -3.42 -0.86 19.02
C PHE A 248 -3.39 -1.88 17.89
N TYR A 249 -4.56 -2.42 17.51
CA TYR A 249 -4.71 -3.32 16.37
C TYR A 249 -5.50 -2.64 15.26
N HIS A 250 -4.88 -2.50 14.09
CA HIS A 250 -5.46 -1.93 12.89
C HIS A 250 -5.52 -3.00 11.80
N GLN A 251 -6.64 -3.06 11.07
CA GLN A 251 -6.77 -3.97 9.93
C GLN A 251 -7.43 -3.30 8.74
N GLU A 252 -7.04 -3.74 7.54
CA GLU A 252 -7.68 -3.37 6.28
C GLU A 252 -8.07 -4.63 5.51
N SER A 253 -9.33 -4.68 5.02
CA SER A 253 -9.84 -5.78 4.19
C SER A 253 -9.98 -5.34 2.74
N PHE A 254 -9.61 -6.23 1.80
CA PHE A 254 -9.79 -6.01 0.36
C PHE A 254 -11.09 -6.63 -0.18
N ASP A 255 -11.93 -7.24 0.68
CA ASP A 255 -13.16 -7.88 0.26
C ASP A 255 -14.22 -6.85 -0.14
N ILE A 256 -14.89 -7.12 -1.27
CA ILE A 256 -15.87 -6.25 -1.91
C ILE A 256 -17.09 -6.00 -1.01
N GLU A 257 -17.38 -6.88 -0.07
CA GLU A 257 -18.55 -6.75 0.81
C GLU A 257 -18.39 -5.72 1.93
N SER A 258 -17.16 -5.36 2.30
CA SER A 258 -16.90 -4.41 3.40
C SER A 258 -17.02 -2.94 2.99
N SER A 259 -17.04 -2.61 1.70
CA SER A 259 -17.16 -1.22 1.24
C SER A 259 -18.62 -0.79 1.13
N THR A 260 -19.23 -0.41 2.25
CA THR A 260 -20.53 0.28 2.30
C THR A 260 -20.57 1.53 1.42
N ALA A 261 -19.40 2.11 1.14
CA ALA A 261 -19.22 3.22 0.19
C ALA A 261 -19.52 2.82 -1.27
N GLN A 262 -19.19 1.59 -1.69
CA GLN A 262 -19.46 1.13 -3.06
C GLN A 262 -20.94 0.81 -3.30
N LYS A 263 -21.70 0.37 -2.28
CA LYS A 263 -23.15 0.18 -2.39
C LYS A 263 -23.89 1.50 -2.57
N ASN A 264 -23.42 2.60 -1.97
CA ASN A 264 -24.05 3.91 -2.10
C ASN A 264 -23.69 4.63 -3.41
N MET A 265 -22.54 4.33 -4.04
CA MET A 265 -22.17 4.90 -5.34
C MET A 265 -22.85 4.23 -6.53
N ALA A 266 -23.13 2.92 -6.45
CA ALA A 266 -23.87 2.21 -7.51
C ALA A 266 -25.35 2.66 -7.62
N ILE A 267 -25.91 3.31 -6.60
CA ILE A 267 -27.29 3.79 -6.57
C ILE A 267 -27.42 5.25 -7.07
N ASN A 268 -26.33 6.03 -7.09
CA ASN A 268 -26.34 7.47 -7.43
C ASN A 268 -25.42 7.84 -8.61
N ALA A 269 -25.26 6.97 -9.59
CA ALA A 269 -24.53 7.30 -10.83
C ALA A 269 -25.35 8.15 -11.81
N GLU A 270 -26.04 9.17 -11.32
CA GLU A 270 -26.41 10.35 -12.10
C GLU A 270 -25.36 11.42 -11.79
N LEU A 271 -24.58 11.78 -12.80
CA LEU A 271 -23.53 12.82 -12.71
C LEU A 271 -24.15 14.13 -12.23
N PRO A 272 -23.74 14.69 -11.08
CA PRO A 272 -24.21 16.01 -10.69
C PRO A 272 -23.47 17.09 -11.50
N GLU A 273 -24.22 17.98 -12.14
CA GLU A 273 -23.71 19.25 -12.66
C GLU A 273 -23.06 20.05 -11.51
N HIS A 274 -21.75 20.25 -11.60
CA HIS A 274 -20.98 20.98 -10.58
C HIS A 274 -21.31 22.46 -10.58
N LYS A 275 -22.01 22.93 -9.55
CA LYS A 275 -21.93 24.31 -9.08
C LYS A 275 -20.77 24.44 -8.12
N VAL A 276 -19.74 25.18 -8.54
CA VAL A 276 -18.58 25.52 -7.72
C VAL A 276 -19.02 26.47 -6.60
N THR A 277 -19.00 25.99 -5.36
CA THR A 277 -19.03 26.85 -4.17
C THR A 277 -17.65 26.86 -3.54
N LYS A 278 -17.06 28.08 -3.47
CA LYS A 278 -15.81 28.34 -2.76
C LYS A 278 -15.98 28.00 -1.29
N SER A 279 -15.26 26.97 -0.79
CA SER A 279 -15.08 26.75 0.64
C SER A 279 -13.69 27.25 1.06
N GLU A 280 -13.67 27.88 2.23
CA GLU A 280 -12.59 28.63 2.84
C GLU A 280 -11.28 27.85 2.91
N ILE A 281 -10.23 28.47 2.37
CA ILE A 281 -8.85 28.01 2.49
C ILE A 281 -8.34 28.49 3.85
N ASN A 282 -8.08 27.57 4.78
CA ASN A 282 -7.33 27.89 5.98
C ASN A 282 -5.84 28.00 5.60
N GLU A 283 -5.31 29.22 5.56
CA GLU A 283 -3.89 29.49 5.39
C GLU A 283 -3.14 29.13 6.67
N TYR A 284 -2.24 28.17 6.61
CA TYR A 284 -1.26 27.91 7.65
C TYR A 284 0.04 28.63 7.31
N ASN A 285 0.38 29.68 8.07
CA ASN A 285 1.66 30.36 7.96
C ASN A 285 2.77 29.52 8.61
N VAL A 286 3.66 28.95 7.81
CA VAL A 286 4.89 28.31 8.29
C VAL A 286 5.99 29.36 8.34
N THR A 287 6.38 29.77 9.54
CA THR A 287 7.51 30.67 9.75
C THR A 287 8.80 29.84 9.90
N LEU A 288 9.65 29.83 8.89
CA LEU A 288 11.01 29.31 8.99
C LEU A 288 11.85 30.26 9.85
N LYS A 289 12.19 29.87 11.08
CA LYS A 289 13.23 30.56 11.85
C LYS A 289 14.60 30.18 11.30
N LYS A 290 15.32 31.14 10.72
CA LYS A 290 16.75 31.03 10.49
C LYS A 290 17.43 30.78 11.84
N SER A 291 18.18 29.67 11.96
CA SER A 291 19.12 29.49 13.08
C SER A 291 20.19 30.57 12.94
N GLY A 292 20.14 31.51 13.88
CA GLY A 292 21.15 32.55 13.97
C GLY A 292 22.43 32.01 14.56
N GLU A 293 23.49 32.58 14.06
CA GLU A 293 24.85 32.56 14.58
C GLU A 293 24.91 32.82 16.10
N VAL A 294 25.68 32.01 16.79
CA VAL A 294 26.89 32.35 17.56
C VAL A 294 27.63 31.08 17.82
#